data_54bf66538e9c5276b4ba6b8a98111187
#
_entry.id   54bf66538e9c5276b4ba6b8a98111187
#
_cell.length_a   1.000
_cell.length_b   1.000
_cell.length_c   1.000
_cell.angle_alpha   90.00
_cell.angle_beta   90.00
_cell.angle_gamma   90.00
#
_symmetry.space_group_name_H-M   'P 1'
#
loop_
_entity.id
_entity.type
_entity.pdbx_description
1 polymer ?
#
loop_
_entity_poly.entity_id
_entity_poly.type
_entity_poly.pdbx_seq_one_letter_code
_entity_poly.pdbx_strand_id
1 'polypeptide(L)'
;MARRPATRRLDRIALVLVLAPLALWLGAIGVTLALGAAGCAIDEGSAHPCTLAELDLSDFAYTTGIFAAWGGLLMLPFSGGFALLWAVVRLILLMALPRSATGPGPEDKMTPGTKEKTNRDDTTK
;
A
#
# COMPACT_ATOMS: atom_id res chain seq x y z
N MET A 1 18.06 6.16 -2.09
CA MET A 1 17.24 6.09 -3.33
C MET A 1 15.92 6.77 -3.07
N ALA A 2 15.73 7.99 -3.55
CA ALA A 2 14.50 8.76 -3.37
C ALA A 2 13.42 8.23 -4.33
N ARG A 3 12.39 7.56 -3.80
CA ARG A 3 11.22 7.15 -4.58
C ARG A 3 10.52 8.40 -5.13
N ARG A 4 10.27 8.43 -6.43
CA ARG A 4 9.56 9.53 -7.09
C ARG A 4 8.23 9.79 -6.39
N PRO A 5 7.84 11.07 -6.17
CA PRO A 5 6.62 11.39 -5.41
C PRO A 5 5.33 10.81 -6.04
N ALA A 6 5.31 10.60 -7.35
CA ALA A 6 4.19 9.97 -8.05
C ALA A 6 3.98 8.50 -7.63
N THR A 7 5.04 7.73 -7.42
CA THR A 7 4.91 6.32 -7.00
C THR A 7 4.38 6.19 -5.58
N ARG A 8 4.70 7.14 -4.70
CA ARG A 8 4.16 7.16 -3.33
C ARG A 8 2.66 7.40 -3.27
N ARG A 9 2.12 8.24 -4.18
CA ARG A 9 0.67 8.47 -4.27
C ARG A 9 -0.05 7.22 -4.77
N LEU A 10 0.47 6.59 -5.81
CA LEU A 10 -0.09 5.34 -6.33
C LEU A 10 -0.07 4.22 -5.28
N ASP A 11 1.04 4.07 -4.55
CA ASP A 11 1.15 3.08 -3.47
C ASP A 11 0.12 3.33 -2.36
N ARG A 12 -0.13 4.59 -1.99
CA ARG A 12 -1.16 4.94 -1.00
C ARG A 12 -2.57 4.65 -1.49
N ILE A 13 -2.88 5.01 -2.73
CA ILE A 13 -4.19 4.73 -3.33
C ILE A 13 -4.44 3.22 -3.39
N ALA A 14 -3.46 2.45 -3.87
CA ALA A 14 -3.55 1.00 -3.90
C ALA A 14 -3.76 0.41 -2.50
N LEU A 15 -3.02 0.89 -1.51
CA LEU A 15 -3.16 0.46 -0.12
C LEU A 15 -4.56 0.75 0.43
N VAL A 16 -5.08 1.95 0.19
CA VAL A 16 -6.43 2.33 0.63
C VAL A 16 -7.49 1.47 -0.05
N LEU A 17 -7.38 1.22 -1.37
CA LEU A 17 -8.31 0.38 -2.11
C LEU A 17 -8.34 -1.07 -1.62
N VAL A 18 -7.22 -1.58 -1.13
CA VAL A 18 -7.14 -2.94 -0.57
C VAL A 18 -7.60 -2.98 0.87
N LEU A 19 -7.20 -2.01 1.70
CA LEU A 19 -7.46 -2.03 3.13
C LEU A 19 -8.84 -1.49 3.52
N ALA A 20 -9.39 -0.52 2.79
CA ALA A 20 -10.67 0.10 3.13
C ALA A 20 -11.83 -0.92 3.18
N PRO A 21 -12.04 -1.78 2.15
CA PRO A 21 -13.13 -2.77 2.20
C PRO A 21 -12.92 -3.81 3.33
N LEU A 22 -11.68 -4.21 3.60
CA LEU A 22 -11.37 -5.11 4.71
C LEU A 22 -11.63 -4.46 6.06
N ALA A 23 -11.23 -3.19 6.24
CA ALA A 23 -11.48 -2.44 7.48
C ALA A 23 -12.98 -2.25 7.71
N LEU A 24 -13.74 -1.96 6.65
CA LEU A 24 -15.19 -1.83 6.74
C LEU A 24 -15.84 -3.15 7.17
N TRP A 25 -15.44 -4.27 6.59
CA TRP A 25 -15.95 -5.58 6.95
C TRP A 25 -15.57 -5.98 8.38
N LEU A 26 -14.31 -5.80 8.78
CA LEU A 26 -13.88 -6.06 10.16
C LEU A 26 -14.59 -5.15 11.17
N GLY A 27 -14.85 -3.89 10.78
CA GLY A 27 -15.66 -2.96 11.56
C GLY A 27 -17.08 -3.47 11.78
N ALA A 28 -17.72 -3.99 10.74
CA ALA A 28 -19.07 -4.59 10.85
C ALA A 28 -19.07 -5.80 11.77
N ILE A 29 -18.08 -6.67 11.68
CA ILE A 29 -17.93 -7.80 12.63
C ILE A 29 -17.80 -7.29 14.07
N GLY A 30 -16.96 -6.27 14.29
CA GLY A 30 -16.78 -5.68 15.61
C GLY A 30 -18.08 -5.09 16.19
N VAL A 31 -18.83 -4.37 15.35
CA VAL A 31 -20.14 -3.82 15.74
C VAL A 31 -21.14 -4.93 16.04
N THR A 32 -21.22 -5.97 15.20
CA THR A 32 -22.11 -7.13 15.41
C THR A 32 -21.81 -7.83 16.72
N LEU A 33 -20.53 -8.06 17.03
CA LEU A 33 -20.11 -8.65 18.31
C LEU A 33 -20.47 -7.76 19.50
N ALA A 34 -20.28 -6.45 19.37
CA ALA A 34 -20.64 -5.50 20.43
C ALA A 34 -22.14 -5.47 20.70
N LEU A 35 -22.97 -5.49 19.66
CA LEU A 35 -24.44 -5.55 19.79
C LEU A 35 -24.88 -6.89 20.38
N GLY A 36 -24.26 -8.00 19.97
CA GLY A 36 -24.51 -9.31 20.57
C GLY A 36 -24.15 -9.36 22.04
N ALA A 37 -23.04 -8.76 22.45
CA ALA A 37 -22.65 -8.64 23.86
C ALA A 37 -23.59 -7.74 24.68
N ALA A 38 -24.23 -6.77 24.02
CA ALA A 38 -25.27 -5.92 24.60
C ALA A 38 -26.65 -6.60 24.74
N GLY A 39 -26.78 -7.86 24.30
CA GLY A 39 -28.01 -8.65 24.41
C GLY A 39 -28.91 -8.62 23.19
N CYS A 40 -28.46 -8.03 22.06
CA CYS A 40 -29.21 -8.12 20.81
C CYS A 40 -29.07 -9.52 20.20
N ALA A 41 -30.18 -10.16 19.89
CA ALA A 41 -30.16 -11.41 19.14
C ALA A 41 -29.99 -11.08 17.65
N ILE A 42 -28.89 -11.53 17.05
CA ILE A 42 -28.56 -11.28 15.65
C ILE A 42 -28.49 -12.62 14.96
N ASP A 43 -29.42 -12.85 14.03
CA ASP A 43 -29.39 -13.98 13.13
C ASP A 43 -29.57 -13.55 11.67
N GLU A 44 -29.35 -14.47 10.75
CA GLU A 44 -29.46 -14.20 9.31
C GLU A 44 -30.90 -14.25 8.80
N GLY A 45 -31.84 -14.71 9.61
CA GLY A 45 -33.22 -14.99 9.20
C GLY A 45 -34.20 -13.86 9.47
N SER A 46 -33.96 -13.05 10.51
CA SER A 46 -34.90 -12.02 10.92
C SER A 46 -34.26 -10.91 11.77
N ALA A 47 -34.85 -9.72 11.68
CA ALA A 47 -34.52 -8.62 12.56
C ALA A 47 -35.22 -8.83 13.92
N HIS A 48 -34.45 -9.17 14.94
CA HIS A 48 -34.95 -9.26 16.30
C HIS A 48 -34.99 -7.89 16.98
N PRO A 49 -35.95 -7.67 17.91
CA PRO A 49 -35.99 -6.41 18.63
C PRO A 49 -34.69 -6.19 19.44
N CYS A 50 -34.02 -5.10 19.12
CA CYS A 50 -32.79 -4.70 19.75
C CYS A 50 -32.91 -3.22 20.13
N THR A 51 -33.26 -2.97 21.41
CA THR A 51 -33.35 -1.61 21.96
C THR A 51 -32.16 -1.35 22.88
N LEU A 52 -31.35 -0.37 22.52
CA LEU A 52 -30.21 0.07 23.34
C LEU A 52 -30.42 1.56 23.70
N ALA A 53 -30.43 1.90 24.96
CA ALA A 53 -30.65 3.28 25.44
C ALA A 53 -31.87 3.97 24.76
N GLU A 54 -33.03 3.27 24.72
CA GLU A 54 -34.27 3.73 24.12
C GLU A 54 -34.26 3.90 22.58
N LEU A 55 -33.17 3.57 21.91
CA LEU A 55 -33.05 3.56 20.47
C LEU A 55 -33.33 2.16 19.93
N ASP A 56 -34.22 2.07 18.93
CA ASP A 56 -34.45 0.83 18.20
C ASP A 56 -33.34 0.65 17.17
N LEU A 57 -32.47 -0.33 17.40
CA LEU A 57 -31.35 -0.69 16.56
C LEU A 57 -31.56 -2.00 15.81
N SER A 58 -32.78 -2.49 15.72
CA SER A 58 -33.13 -3.79 15.13
C SER A 58 -32.65 -3.90 13.70
N ASP A 59 -33.00 -2.92 12.83
CA ASP A 59 -32.62 -2.89 11.43
C ASP A 59 -31.09 -2.71 11.25
N PHE A 60 -30.49 -1.91 12.10
CA PHE A 60 -29.05 -1.71 12.07
C PHE A 60 -28.30 -2.98 12.48
N ALA A 61 -28.72 -3.63 13.54
CA ALA A 61 -28.15 -4.89 14.00
C ALA A 61 -28.28 -5.99 12.94
N TYR A 62 -29.44 -6.11 12.31
CA TYR A 62 -29.70 -7.05 11.23
C TYR A 62 -28.81 -6.78 10.01
N THR A 63 -28.75 -5.52 9.56
CA THR A 63 -27.95 -5.13 8.39
C THR A 63 -26.46 -5.36 8.63
N THR A 64 -25.96 -4.98 9.80
CA THR A 64 -24.54 -5.21 10.15
C THR A 64 -24.23 -6.68 10.32
N GLY A 65 -25.17 -7.48 10.86
CA GLY A 65 -25.03 -8.92 11.00
C GLY A 65 -24.90 -9.62 9.65
N ILE A 66 -25.81 -9.33 8.70
CA ILE A 66 -25.74 -9.86 7.34
C ILE A 66 -24.45 -9.44 6.66
N PHE A 67 -24.07 -8.17 6.78
CA PHE A 67 -22.83 -7.70 6.18
C PHE A 67 -21.59 -8.33 6.82
N ALA A 68 -21.61 -8.58 8.13
CA ALA A 68 -20.53 -9.29 8.81
C ALA A 68 -20.40 -10.75 8.33
N ALA A 69 -21.54 -11.45 8.17
CA ALA A 69 -21.56 -12.84 7.74
C ALA A 69 -21.16 -13.01 6.27
N TRP A 70 -21.77 -12.24 5.37
CA TRP A 70 -21.62 -12.39 3.91
C TRP A 70 -20.60 -11.44 3.29
N GLY A 71 -20.27 -10.34 3.97
CA GLY A 71 -19.35 -9.32 3.47
C GLY A 71 -17.97 -9.88 3.14
N GLY A 72 -17.48 -10.85 3.90
CA GLY A 72 -16.20 -11.50 3.63
C GLY A 72 -16.15 -12.19 2.27
N LEU A 73 -17.26 -12.84 1.87
CA LEU A 73 -17.34 -13.52 0.58
C LEU A 73 -17.18 -12.56 -0.61
N LEU A 74 -17.64 -11.32 -0.45
CA LEU A 74 -17.53 -10.27 -1.46
C LEU A 74 -16.22 -9.49 -1.33
N MET A 75 -15.87 -9.09 -0.11
CA MET A 75 -14.73 -8.20 0.13
C MET A 75 -13.37 -8.88 -0.08
N LEU A 76 -13.24 -10.17 0.26
CA LEU A 76 -11.98 -10.90 0.09
C LEU A 76 -11.54 -11.03 -1.38
N PRO A 77 -12.39 -11.47 -2.33
CA PRO A 77 -11.98 -11.54 -3.73
C PRO A 77 -11.71 -10.15 -4.34
N PHE A 78 -12.47 -9.11 -3.96
CA PHE A 78 -12.21 -7.75 -4.41
C PHE A 78 -10.86 -7.24 -3.92
N SER A 79 -10.60 -7.32 -2.62
CA SER A 79 -9.32 -6.90 -2.03
C SER A 79 -8.16 -7.72 -2.56
N GLY A 80 -8.32 -9.04 -2.68
CA GLY A 80 -7.33 -9.95 -3.25
C GLY A 80 -7.07 -9.66 -4.72
N GLY A 81 -8.10 -9.39 -5.51
CA GLY A 81 -7.99 -9.00 -6.92
C GLY A 81 -7.22 -7.69 -7.11
N PHE A 82 -7.53 -6.66 -6.32
CA PHE A 82 -6.78 -5.41 -6.35
C PHE A 82 -5.33 -5.57 -5.90
N ALA A 83 -5.07 -6.35 -4.86
CA ALA A 83 -3.73 -6.64 -4.38
C ALA A 83 -2.90 -7.38 -5.45
N LEU A 84 -3.50 -8.38 -6.10
CA LEU A 84 -2.88 -9.13 -7.18
C LEU A 84 -2.55 -8.22 -8.38
N LEU A 85 -3.54 -7.44 -8.83
CA LEU A 85 -3.36 -6.48 -9.92
C LEU A 85 -2.22 -5.51 -9.62
N TRP A 86 -2.21 -4.94 -8.42
CA TRP A 86 -1.15 -4.04 -7.99
C TRP A 86 0.23 -4.73 -7.97
N ALA A 87 0.30 -5.97 -7.48
CA ALA A 87 1.54 -6.75 -7.46
C ALA A 87 2.06 -7.03 -8.87
N VAL A 88 1.17 -7.39 -9.81
CA VAL A 88 1.51 -7.63 -11.22
C VAL A 88 2.03 -6.34 -11.87
N VAL A 89 1.33 -5.22 -11.69
CA VAL A 89 1.78 -3.93 -12.23
C VAL A 89 3.15 -3.55 -11.67
N ARG A 90 3.36 -3.76 -10.37
CA ARG A 90 4.67 -3.54 -9.72
C ARG A 90 5.76 -4.42 -10.32
N LEU A 91 5.47 -5.69 -10.53
CA LEU A 91 6.42 -6.64 -11.11
C LEU A 91 6.79 -6.24 -12.54
N ILE A 92 5.79 -5.88 -13.37
CA ILE A 92 6.02 -5.40 -14.74
C ILE A 92 6.88 -4.13 -14.74
N LEU A 93 6.59 -3.17 -13.88
CA LEU A 93 7.39 -1.94 -13.76
C LEU A 93 8.82 -2.22 -13.32
N LEU A 94 9.04 -3.18 -12.43
CA LEU A 94 10.38 -3.58 -12.00
C LEU A 94 11.15 -4.30 -13.11
N MET A 95 10.47 -5.05 -13.96
CA MET A 95 11.09 -5.73 -15.11
C MET A 95 11.33 -4.77 -16.28
N ALA A 96 10.43 -3.82 -16.51
CA ALA A 96 10.50 -2.86 -17.60
C ALA A 96 11.49 -1.71 -17.36
N LEU A 97 11.82 -1.41 -16.10
CA LEU A 97 12.89 -0.48 -15.78
C LEU A 97 14.22 -1.19 -16.07
N PRO A 98 14.97 -0.79 -17.13
CA PRO A 98 16.29 -1.33 -17.33
C PRO A 98 17.08 -1.06 -16.05
N ARG A 99 17.65 -2.12 -15.48
CA ARG A 99 18.69 -1.98 -14.47
C ARG A 99 19.73 -1.10 -15.14
N SER A 100 19.80 0.17 -14.76
CA SER A 100 20.94 1.01 -15.11
C SER A 100 22.14 0.20 -14.66
N ALA A 101 22.78 -0.45 -15.65
CA ALA A 101 24.04 -1.12 -15.43
C ALA A 101 24.87 -0.08 -14.70
N THR A 102 25.33 -0.43 -13.53
CA THR A 102 26.42 0.25 -12.89
C THR A 102 27.57 0.10 -13.88
N GLY A 103 27.66 1.07 -14.79
CA GLY A 103 28.80 1.18 -15.66
C GLY A 103 30.03 1.27 -14.76
N PRO A 104 31.13 0.57 -15.11
CA PRO A 104 32.38 0.76 -14.42
C PRO A 104 32.63 2.27 -14.40
N GLY A 105 32.94 2.79 -13.19
CA GLY A 105 33.28 4.20 -13.00
C GLY A 105 34.29 4.65 -14.04
N PRO A 106 34.31 5.94 -14.39
CA PRO A 106 35.31 6.44 -15.31
C PRO A 106 36.68 6.02 -14.78
N GLU A 107 37.31 5.11 -15.50
CA GLU A 107 38.72 4.84 -15.33
C GLU A 107 39.41 6.18 -15.40
N ASP A 108 39.94 6.58 -14.28
CA ASP A 108 40.88 7.67 -14.10
C ASP A 108 41.94 7.48 -15.19
N LYS A 109 41.77 8.18 -16.32
CA LYS A 109 42.80 8.30 -17.32
C LYS A 109 43.90 9.09 -16.68
N MET A 110 44.73 8.34 -15.99
CA MET A 110 46.02 8.74 -15.54
C MET A 110 46.77 9.33 -16.74
N THR A 111 46.72 10.63 -16.89
CA THR A 111 47.50 11.35 -17.86
C THR A 111 48.98 11.16 -17.49
N PRO A 112 49.78 10.50 -18.33
CA PRO A 112 51.20 10.37 -18.04
C PRO A 112 51.80 11.75 -18.11
N GLY A 113 52.47 12.11 -17.03
CA GLY A 113 53.09 13.41 -16.84
C GLY A 113 54.01 13.84 -17.95
N THR A 114 53.69 14.94 -18.54
CA THR A 114 54.64 15.71 -19.30
C THR A 114 55.55 16.45 -18.32
N LYS A 115 56.68 15.82 -18.08
CA LYS A 115 57.84 16.51 -17.52
C LYS A 115 58.33 17.51 -18.55
N GLU A 116 57.85 18.71 -18.48
CA GLU A 116 58.52 19.83 -19.17
C GLU A 116 59.63 20.35 -18.30
N LYS A 117 60.84 19.91 -18.63
CA LYS A 117 62.06 20.55 -18.29
C LYS A 117 62.07 21.93 -18.92
N THR A 118 61.93 22.97 -18.17
CA THR A 118 62.47 24.29 -18.56
C THR A 118 63.68 24.58 -17.72
N ASN A 119 64.77 24.13 -18.28
CA ASN A 119 66.10 24.62 -18.01
C ASN A 119 66.30 25.82 -18.89
N ARG A 120 66.59 26.93 -18.35
CA ARG A 120 67.37 28.00 -18.92
C ARG A 120 67.63 29.02 -17.81
N ASP A 121 68.80 28.94 -17.24
CA ASP A 121 70.00 29.60 -17.74
C ASP A 121 69.70 30.98 -18.29
N ASP A 122 70.19 31.90 -17.68
CA ASP A 122 71.33 32.69 -18.10
C ASP A 122 71.20 34.15 -17.59
N THR A 123 72.09 34.53 -16.75
CA THR A 123 73.22 35.33 -17.06
C THR A 123 72.99 36.83 -17.37
N THR A 124 73.66 37.65 -16.58
CA THR A 124 74.32 38.92 -16.87
C THR A 124 73.42 40.17 -16.98
N LYS A 125 73.58 41.10 -16.16
CA LYS A 125 74.61 42.09 -15.88
C LYS A 125 74.09 43.08 -14.86
#